data_f995fb918ffa2a614fd6e0d54a688d75
#
_entry.id   f995fb918ffa2a614fd6e0d54a688d75
#
_cell.length_a   1.000
_cell.length_b   1.000
_cell.length_c   1.000
_cell.angle_alpha   90.00
_cell.angle_beta   90.00
_cell.angle_gamma   90.00
#
_symmetry.space_group_name_H-M   'P 1'
#
loop_
_entity.id
_entity.type
_entity.pdbx_description
1 polymer ?
#
loop_
_entity_poly.entity_id
_entity_poly.type
_entity_poly.pdbx_seq_one_letter_code
_entity_poly.pdbx_strand_id
1 'polypeptide(L)'
;MLKFPENVAVVLVKDTREALAGISRIWFGSPADKLKVIGVTGTKGKSTVAVMIWEMLESIGQKCGLIGTIGHHLGNEVVTSQNTTPDAFTIQSYFAKMVEAGCHYAVMEVSSQGIKQHRIDGIWFEIAVFTNFGEDHIGPGEHASLGEYRYYKSMSFLNSCRIGIGNLDDAQCSYMFQRKCCTKYGFTCREEEGQERGFRNSHVLTAEKISFLMEGGELKTVFYADDRKYELALPGKFN
;
A
#
# COMPACT_ATOMS: atom_id res chain seq x y z
N MET A 1 -6.92 -32.18 -23.83
CA MET A 1 -5.75 -31.44 -24.32
C MET A 1 -6.23 -30.18 -25.03
N LEU A 2 -5.88 -29.00 -24.58
CA LEU A 2 -6.23 -27.73 -25.24
C LEU A 2 -5.50 -27.71 -26.61
N LYS A 3 -6.26 -27.49 -27.69
CA LYS A 3 -5.68 -27.29 -29.03
C LYS A 3 -5.49 -25.78 -29.24
N PHE A 4 -4.28 -25.36 -29.49
CA PHE A 4 -3.94 -23.96 -29.82
C PHE A 4 -3.78 -23.85 -31.35
N PRO A 5 -4.08 -22.69 -31.94
CA PRO A 5 -3.75 -22.40 -33.33
C PRO A 5 -2.25 -22.53 -33.59
N GLU A 6 -1.85 -22.99 -34.77
CA GLU A 6 -0.45 -23.25 -35.12
C GLU A 6 0.45 -21.97 -35.06
N ASN A 7 -0.17 -20.80 -35.23
CA ASN A 7 0.53 -19.50 -35.20
C ASN A 7 0.61 -18.88 -33.79
N VAL A 8 0.21 -19.61 -32.75
CA VAL A 8 0.28 -19.14 -31.35
C VAL A 8 1.41 -19.85 -30.62
N ALA A 9 2.36 -19.07 -30.10
CA ALA A 9 3.39 -19.61 -29.23
C ALA A 9 2.80 -19.98 -27.87
N VAL A 10 3.02 -21.23 -27.44
CA VAL A 10 2.56 -21.74 -26.15
C VAL A 10 3.75 -21.95 -25.23
N VAL A 11 3.76 -21.24 -24.11
CA VAL A 11 4.80 -21.35 -23.07
C VAL A 11 4.22 -21.96 -21.82
N LEU A 12 4.78 -23.08 -21.39
CA LEU A 12 4.40 -23.71 -20.13
C LEU A 12 5.18 -23.07 -18.97
N VAL A 13 4.46 -22.63 -17.95
CA VAL A 13 5.01 -22.00 -16.75
C VAL A 13 4.46 -22.68 -15.49
N LYS A 14 5.16 -22.53 -14.36
CA LYS A 14 4.70 -23.11 -13.09
C LYS A 14 3.49 -22.36 -12.53
N ASP A 15 3.52 -21.04 -12.63
CA ASP A 15 2.41 -20.17 -12.22
C ASP A 15 2.15 -19.13 -13.32
N THR A 16 0.93 -19.11 -13.83
CA THR A 16 0.53 -18.20 -14.92
C THR A 16 0.37 -16.76 -14.46
N ARG A 17 0.08 -16.53 -13.17
CA ARG A 17 -0.07 -15.19 -12.60
C ARG A 17 1.29 -14.54 -12.38
N GLU A 18 2.26 -15.29 -11.85
CA GLU A 18 3.66 -14.86 -11.72
C GLU A 18 4.24 -14.53 -13.11
N ALA A 19 4.03 -15.40 -14.09
CA ALA A 19 4.46 -15.17 -15.47
C ALA A 19 3.79 -13.93 -16.08
N LEU A 20 2.49 -13.73 -15.84
CA LEU A 20 1.76 -12.54 -16.31
C LEU A 20 2.35 -11.26 -15.71
N ALA A 21 2.71 -11.25 -14.43
CA ALA A 21 3.33 -10.08 -13.80
C ALA A 21 4.66 -9.71 -14.48
N GLY A 22 5.54 -10.69 -14.70
CA GLY A 22 6.81 -10.48 -15.39
C GLY A 22 6.65 -10.01 -16.84
N ILE A 23 5.75 -10.64 -17.60
CA ILE A 23 5.48 -10.27 -19.00
C ILE A 23 4.89 -8.87 -19.07
N SER A 24 3.92 -8.55 -18.22
CA SER A 24 3.27 -7.23 -18.20
C SER A 24 4.27 -6.11 -17.89
N ARG A 25 5.17 -6.32 -16.92
CA ARG A 25 6.24 -5.36 -16.62
C ARG A 25 7.08 -5.05 -17.86
N ILE A 26 7.54 -6.09 -18.58
CA ILE A 26 8.37 -5.92 -19.76
C ILE A 26 7.58 -5.29 -20.90
N TRP A 27 6.34 -5.74 -21.13
CA TRP A 27 5.46 -5.25 -22.19
C TRP A 27 5.23 -3.73 -22.12
N PHE A 28 5.03 -3.20 -20.92
CA PHE A 28 4.84 -1.76 -20.71
C PHE A 28 6.15 -0.99 -20.48
N GLY A 29 7.33 -1.61 -20.66
CA GLY A 29 8.64 -0.96 -20.53
C GLY A 29 9.00 -0.61 -19.08
N SER A 30 8.63 -1.46 -18.15
CA SER A 30 8.93 -1.34 -16.70
C SER A 30 8.54 0.03 -16.11
N PRO A 31 7.28 0.46 -16.25
CA PRO A 31 6.87 1.81 -15.86
C PRO A 31 6.97 2.06 -14.35
N ALA A 32 6.85 1.02 -13.52
CA ALA A 32 7.05 1.12 -12.08
C ALA A 32 8.45 1.63 -11.69
N ASP A 33 9.48 1.33 -12.49
CA ASP A 33 10.86 1.77 -12.25
C ASP A 33 11.05 3.29 -12.48
N LYS A 34 10.08 3.94 -13.15
CA LYS A 34 10.07 5.38 -13.44
C LYS A 34 9.26 6.19 -12.44
N LEU A 35 8.59 5.51 -11.50
CA LEU A 35 7.72 6.10 -10.49
C LEU A 35 8.26 5.80 -9.08
N LYS A 36 8.07 6.72 -8.16
CA LYS A 36 8.23 6.45 -6.74
C LYS A 36 6.93 5.83 -6.24
N VAL A 37 6.87 4.50 -6.19
CA VAL A 37 5.65 3.79 -5.81
C VAL A 37 5.54 3.72 -4.29
N ILE A 38 4.41 4.18 -3.76
CA ILE A 38 4.06 4.14 -2.34
C ILE A 38 2.92 3.15 -2.18
N GLY A 39 3.15 2.09 -1.42
CA GLY A 39 2.14 1.08 -1.19
C GLY A 39 1.58 1.15 0.23
N VAL A 40 0.27 0.96 0.36
CA VAL A 40 -0.41 0.95 1.66
C VAL A 40 -1.11 -0.40 1.87
N THR A 41 -0.73 -1.11 2.93
CA THR A 41 -1.39 -2.36 3.33
C THR A 41 -1.92 -2.28 4.76
N GLY A 42 -2.83 -3.17 5.06
CA GLY A 42 -3.46 -3.33 6.37
C GLY A 42 -4.84 -3.96 6.23
N THR A 43 -5.48 -4.28 7.33
CA THR A 43 -6.85 -4.79 7.29
C THR A 43 -7.80 -3.64 6.99
N LYS A 44 -7.69 -2.53 7.72
CA LYS A 44 -8.51 -1.32 7.58
C LYS A 44 -7.64 -0.08 7.37
N GLY A 45 -8.25 1.02 6.89
CA GLY A 45 -7.59 2.30 6.73
C GLY A 45 -6.72 2.44 5.47
N LYS A 46 -6.59 1.41 4.63
CA LYS A 46 -5.79 1.48 3.39
C LYS A 46 -6.22 2.62 2.47
N SER A 47 -7.51 2.69 2.16
CA SER A 47 -8.06 3.71 1.25
C SER A 47 -7.89 5.11 1.82
N THR A 48 -8.22 5.32 3.09
CA THR A 48 -8.06 6.60 3.77
C THR A 48 -6.60 7.08 3.70
N VAL A 49 -5.66 6.24 4.11
CA VAL A 49 -4.23 6.59 4.13
C VAL A 49 -3.69 6.79 2.71
N ALA A 50 -4.09 5.96 1.74
CA ALA A 50 -3.65 6.12 0.34
C ALA A 50 -4.14 7.45 -0.26
N VAL A 51 -5.39 7.82 -0.02
CA VAL A 51 -5.96 9.09 -0.48
C VAL A 51 -5.27 10.27 0.19
N MET A 52 -5.08 10.24 1.51
CA MET A 52 -4.38 11.30 2.23
C MET A 52 -2.96 11.52 1.71
N ILE A 53 -2.21 10.45 1.44
CA ILE A 53 -0.86 10.57 0.86
C ILE A 53 -0.93 11.14 -0.56
N TRP A 54 -1.87 10.70 -1.38
CA TRP A 54 -2.08 11.20 -2.73
C TRP A 54 -2.42 12.70 -2.72
N GLU A 55 -3.42 13.12 -1.94
CA GLU A 55 -3.82 14.53 -1.80
C GLU A 55 -2.69 15.41 -1.26
N MET A 56 -1.94 14.91 -0.28
CA MET A 56 -0.78 15.63 0.26
C MET A 56 0.29 15.85 -0.81
N LEU A 57 0.62 14.84 -1.62
CA LEU A 57 1.59 14.98 -2.71
C LEU A 57 1.10 15.97 -3.78
N GLU A 58 -0.15 15.88 -4.20
CA GLU A 58 -0.76 16.82 -5.15
C GLU A 58 -0.77 18.25 -4.60
N SER A 59 -1.06 18.44 -3.30
CA SER A 59 -1.12 19.78 -2.68
C SER A 59 0.23 20.51 -2.66
N ILE A 60 1.33 19.77 -2.68
CA ILE A 60 2.70 20.33 -2.77
C ILE A 60 3.24 20.35 -4.21
N GLY A 61 2.37 20.14 -5.20
CA GLY A 61 2.73 20.18 -6.62
C GLY A 61 3.48 18.94 -7.14
N GLN A 62 3.46 17.83 -6.40
CA GLN A 62 4.01 16.56 -6.85
C GLN A 62 2.93 15.76 -7.58
N LYS A 63 3.00 15.72 -8.92
CA LYS A 63 2.02 14.97 -9.71
C LYS A 63 2.05 13.49 -9.37
N CYS A 64 0.91 12.98 -8.92
CA CYS A 64 0.79 11.65 -8.32
C CYS A 64 -0.42 10.90 -8.86
N GLY A 65 -0.24 9.61 -9.15
CA GLY A 65 -1.35 8.71 -9.44
C GLY A 65 -1.85 7.99 -8.20
N LEU A 66 -3.08 7.46 -8.26
CA LEU A 66 -3.68 6.64 -7.20
C LEU A 66 -4.28 5.37 -7.80
N ILE A 67 -4.00 4.22 -7.18
CA ILE A 67 -4.67 2.94 -7.46
C ILE A 67 -5.32 2.45 -6.17
N GLY A 68 -6.64 2.43 -6.11
CA GLY A 68 -7.32 2.04 -4.89
C GLY A 68 -8.82 1.76 -5.06
N THR A 69 -9.47 1.49 -3.94
CA THR A 69 -10.89 1.09 -3.88
C THR A 69 -11.83 2.18 -4.34
N ILE A 70 -11.53 3.44 -4.06
CA ILE A 70 -12.39 4.58 -4.41
C ILE A 70 -12.29 5.00 -5.87
N GLY A 71 -11.29 4.49 -6.61
CA GLY A 71 -11.01 4.80 -8.00
C GLY A 71 -9.52 4.76 -8.31
N HIS A 72 -9.21 4.85 -9.60
CA HIS A 72 -7.84 4.91 -10.09
C HIS A 72 -7.61 6.25 -10.77
N HIS A 73 -6.73 7.08 -10.22
CA HIS A 73 -6.34 8.38 -10.79
C HIS A 73 -5.02 8.21 -11.54
N LEU A 74 -5.05 8.32 -12.86
CA LEU A 74 -3.91 8.02 -13.73
C LEU A 74 -3.24 9.32 -14.26
N GLY A 75 -3.25 10.34 -13.47
CA GLY A 75 -2.84 11.69 -13.84
C GLY A 75 -4.05 12.50 -14.35
N ASN A 76 -4.34 12.45 -15.64
CA ASN A 76 -5.46 13.22 -16.22
C ASN A 76 -6.74 12.39 -16.40
N GLU A 77 -6.69 11.09 -16.19
CA GLU A 77 -7.80 10.15 -16.36
C GLU A 77 -8.20 9.55 -15.00
N VAL A 78 -9.49 9.41 -14.78
CA VAL A 78 -10.04 8.70 -13.61
C VAL A 78 -10.80 7.47 -14.09
N VAL A 79 -10.45 6.30 -13.55
CA VAL A 79 -11.07 5.02 -13.89
C VAL A 79 -11.77 4.46 -12.65
N THR A 80 -13.00 3.98 -12.84
CA THR A 80 -13.75 3.34 -11.75
C THR A 80 -13.06 2.05 -11.29
N SER A 81 -12.93 1.90 -9.97
CA SER A 81 -12.32 0.70 -9.39
C SER A 81 -13.27 -0.50 -9.42
N GLN A 82 -12.77 -1.63 -9.89
CA GLN A 82 -13.44 -2.94 -9.76
C GLN A 82 -12.79 -3.79 -8.66
N ASN A 83 -11.52 -3.55 -8.38
CA ASN A 83 -10.74 -4.24 -7.37
C ASN A 83 -9.78 -3.26 -6.69
N THR A 84 -9.65 -3.36 -5.37
CA THR A 84 -8.70 -2.57 -4.57
C THR A 84 -7.28 -2.61 -5.15
N THR A 85 -6.84 -3.79 -5.56
CA THR A 85 -5.56 -4.04 -6.22
C THR A 85 -5.86 -4.78 -7.52
N PRO A 86 -5.83 -4.14 -8.69
CA PRO A 86 -6.08 -4.78 -9.99
C PRO A 86 -5.10 -5.92 -10.30
N ASP A 87 -5.32 -6.66 -11.37
CA ASP A 87 -4.37 -7.66 -11.85
C ASP A 87 -3.07 -7.00 -12.35
N ALA A 88 -2.02 -7.82 -12.50
CA ALA A 88 -0.68 -7.32 -12.82
C ALA A 88 -0.61 -6.57 -14.18
N PHE A 89 -1.36 -7.02 -15.18
CA PHE A 89 -1.40 -6.35 -16.48
C PHE A 89 -2.02 -4.96 -16.36
N THR A 90 -3.15 -4.88 -15.68
CA THR A 90 -3.86 -3.62 -15.42
C THR A 90 -3.01 -2.64 -14.63
N ILE A 91 -2.33 -3.09 -13.55
CA ILE A 91 -1.42 -2.23 -12.76
C ILE A 91 -0.30 -1.66 -13.62
N GLN A 92 0.38 -2.49 -14.42
CA GLN A 92 1.47 -2.02 -15.27
C GLN A 92 0.98 -1.04 -16.36
N SER A 93 -0.22 -1.29 -16.92
CA SER A 93 -0.85 -0.37 -17.86
C SER A 93 -1.17 0.99 -17.22
N TYR A 94 -1.65 0.99 -15.97
CA TYR A 94 -1.94 2.22 -15.23
C TYR A 94 -0.65 2.99 -14.90
N PHE A 95 0.41 2.31 -14.49
CA PHE A 95 1.70 2.94 -14.28
C PHE A 95 2.25 3.55 -15.59
N ALA A 96 2.09 2.89 -16.74
CA ALA A 96 2.48 3.46 -18.02
C ALA A 96 1.72 4.76 -18.31
N LYS A 97 0.41 4.78 -18.13
CA LYS A 97 -0.42 5.99 -18.27
C LYS A 97 -0.01 7.10 -17.29
N MET A 98 0.31 6.77 -16.03
CA MET A 98 0.82 7.74 -15.05
C MET A 98 2.15 8.36 -15.50
N VAL A 99 3.07 7.55 -16.03
CA VAL A 99 4.36 8.03 -16.57
C VAL A 99 4.12 8.94 -17.76
N GLU A 100 3.26 8.55 -18.70
CA GLU A 100 2.89 9.38 -19.87
C GLU A 100 2.23 10.70 -19.45
N ALA A 101 1.43 10.68 -18.39
CA ALA A 101 0.84 11.87 -17.82
C ALA A 101 1.83 12.75 -17.04
N GLY A 102 3.08 12.32 -16.86
CA GLY A 102 4.12 13.05 -16.12
C GLY A 102 4.01 12.92 -14.61
N CYS A 103 3.41 11.87 -14.07
CA CYS A 103 3.44 11.58 -12.65
C CYS A 103 4.85 11.18 -12.22
N HIS A 104 5.27 11.64 -11.04
CA HIS A 104 6.50 11.23 -10.38
C HIS A 104 6.26 10.18 -9.30
N TYR A 105 5.05 10.16 -8.75
CA TYR A 105 4.63 9.26 -7.68
C TYR A 105 3.42 8.45 -8.12
N ALA A 106 3.29 7.27 -7.53
CA ALA A 106 2.08 6.46 -7.58
C ALA A 106 1.80 5.92 -6.19
N VAL A 107 0.62 6.20 -5.64
CA VAL A 107 0.14 5.60 -4.40
C VAL A 107 -0.77 4.45 -4.74
N MET A 108 -0.63 3.31 -4.07
CA MET A 108 -1.52 2.18 -4.30
C MET A 108 -1.90 1.44 -3.03
N GLU A 109 -3.15 1.00 -2.97
CA GLU A 109 -3.61 0.04 -1.98
C GLU A 109 -3.10 -1.35 -2.33
N VAL A 110 -2.48 -2.03 -1.37
CA VAL A 110 -1.96 -3.40 -1.53
C VAL A 110 -2.76 -4.36 -0.65
N SER A 111 -3.65 -5.10 -1.27
CA SER A 111 -4.45 -6.13 -0.61
C SER A 111 -3.64 -7.44 -0.47
N SER A 112 -3.94 -8.23 0.56
CA SER A 112 -3.32 -9.56 0.74
C SER A 112 -3.63 -10.52 -0.42
N GLN A 113 -4.81 -10.40 -1.02
CA GLN A 113 -5.17 -11.15 -2.22
C GLN A 113 -4.35 -10.70 -3.44
N GLY A 114 -4.06 -9.40 -3.56
CA GLY A 114 -3.17 -8.90 -4.60
C GLY A 114 -1.77 -9.49 -4.50
N ILE A 115 -1.26 -9.64 -3.28
CA ILE A 115 0.02 -10.29 -3.00
C ILE A 115 -0.05 -11.79 -3.33
N LYS A 116 -1.06 -12.50 -2.78
CA LYS A 116 -1.26 -13.94 -2.99
C LYS A 116 -1.39 -14.31 -4.47
N GLN A 117 -1.95 -13.42 -5.27
CA GLN A 117 -2.20 -13.62 -6.70
C GLN A 117 -1.14 -12.99 -7.60
N HIS A 118 0.06 -12.69 -7.08
CA HIS A 118 1.19 -12.17 -7.85
C HIS A 118 0.91 -10.85 -8.60
N ARG A 119 -0.09 -10.06 -8.14
CA ARG A 119 -0.51 -8.84 -8.86
C ARG A 119 0.50 -7.71 -8.76
N ILE A 120 1.34 -7.73 -7.73
CA ILE A 120 2.35 -6.70 -7.46
C ILE A 120 3.78 -7.19 -7.69
N ASP A 121 3.97 -8.38 -8.21
CA ASP A 121 5.30 -8.94 -8.42
C ASP A 121 6.12 -8.09 -9.40
N GLY A 122 7.37 -7.89 -9.07
CA GLY A 122 8.29 -7.05 -9.84
C GLY A 122 8.11 -5.54 -9.62
N ILE A 123 7.25 -5.10 -8.70
CA ILE A 123 7.16 -3.71 -8.28
C ILE A 123 8.08 -3.49 -7.07
N TRP A 124 8.98 -2.51 -7.19
CA TRP A 124 9.77 -2.01 -6.07
C TRP A 124 9.07 -0.81 -5.45
N PHE A 125 8.86 -0.87 -4.14
CA PHE A 125 8.21 0.21 -3.42
C PHE A 125 9.25 1.17 -2.83
N GLU A 126 9.09 2.45 -3.11
CA GLU A 126 9.86 3.50 -2.42
C GLU A 126 9.49 3.56 -0.94
N ILE A 127 8.19 3.51 -0.64
CA ILE A 127 7.65 3.48 0.71
C ILE A 127 6.58 2.39 0.80
N ALA A 128 6.63 1.62 1.87
CA ALA A 128 5.61 0.64 2.22
C ALA A 128 5.01 0.98 3.59
N VAL A 129 3.69 1.19 3.64
CA VAL A 129 2.97 1.59 4.85
C VAL A 129 2.13 0.43 5.36
N PHE A 130 2.26 0.11 6.64
CA PHE A 130 1.42 -0.86 7.35
C PHE A 130 0.52 -0.12 8.34
N THR A 131 -0.80 -0.23 8.16
CA THR A 131 -1.78 0.46 9.01
C THR A 131 -2.19 -0.37 10.22
N ASN A 132 -2.68 -1.59 10.01
CA ASN A 132 -3.11 -2.50 11.07
C ASN A 132 -3.34 -3.92 10.56
N PHE A 133 -3.47 -4.85 11.52
CA PHE A 133 -3.81 -6.25 11.27
C PHE A 133 -4.97 -6.69 12.17
N GLY A 134 -6.05 -7.15 11.57
CA GLY A 134 -7.20 -7.72 12.26
C GLY A 134 -7.68 -8.99 11.58
N GLU A 135 -8.56 -9.72 12.23
CA GLU A 135 -9.20 -10.90 11.65
C GLU A 135 -10.17 -10.47 10.55
N ASP A 136 -9.81 -10.76 9.30
CA ASP A 136 -10.59 -10.47 8.12
C ASP A 136 -10.11 -11.36 6.97
N HIS A 137 -10.88 -11.47 5.89
CA HIS A 137 -10.49 -12.20 4.68
C HIS A 137 -10.12 -13.67 4.90
N ILE A 138 -10.78 -14.37 5.81
CA ILE A 138 -10.64 -15.82 6.03
C ILE A 138 -11.90 -16.50 5.55
N GLY A 139 -11.80 -17.33 4.50
CA GLY A 139 -12.93 -18.04 3.96
C GLY A 139 -12.69 -18.66 2.59
N PRO A 140 -13.72 -19.32 2.01
CA PRO A 140 -13.65 -19.90 0.67
C PRO A 140 -13.32 -18.82 -0.39
N GLY A 141 -12.22 -19.03 -1.12
CA GLY A 141 -11.74 -18.07 -2.13
C GLY A 141 -10.85 -16.96 -1.62
N GLU A 142 -10.66 -16.87 -0.30
CA GLU A 142 -9.76 -15.91 0.37
C GLU A 142 -8.54 -16.63 0.95
N HIS A 143 -8.17 -16.33 2.21
CA HIS A 143 -7.09 -17.02 2.90
C HIS A 143 -7.61 -18.24 3.67
N ALA A 144 -6.85 -19.34 3.65
CA ALA A 144 -7.21 -20.57 4.36
C ALA A 144 -7.10 -20.44 5.89
N SER A 145 -6.30 -19.47 6.37
CA SER A 145 -6.09 -19.22 7.80
C SER A 145 -5.57 -17.81 8.06
N LEU A 146 -5.69 -17.36 9.32
CA LEU A 146 -5.09 -16.11 9.80
C LEU A 146 -3.56 -16.11 9.62
N GLY A 147 -2.90 -17.27 9.78
CA GLY A 147 -1.47 -17.43 9.55
C GLY A 147 -1.08 -17.20 8.09
N GLU A 148 -1.86 -17.72 7.14
CA GLU A 148 -1.65 -17.47 5.71
C GLU A 148 -1.86 -15.99 5.37
N TYR A 149 -2.94 -15.38 5.87
CA TYR A 149 -3.23 -13.97 5.69
C TYR A 149 -2.08 -13.08 6.18
N ARG A 150 -1.59 -13.33 7.41
CA ARG A 150 -0.45 -12.64 8.00
C ARG A 150 0.83 -12.84 7.18
N TYR A 151 1.08 -14.06 6.72
CA TYR A 151 2.24 -14.40 5.89
C TYR A 151 2.26 -13.56 4.61
N TYR A 152 1.18 -13.56 3.84
CA TYR A 152 1.15 -12.79 2.59
C TYR A 152 1.34 -11.30 2.82
N LYS A 153 0.71 -10.71 3.85
CA LYS A 153 0.93 -9.29 4.16
C LYS A 153 2.38 -8.96 4.50
N SER A 154 3.09 -9.86 5.20
CA SER A 154 4.45 -9.59 5.67
C SER A 154 5.53 -9.90 4.63
N MET A 155 5.36 -10.95 3.82
CA MET A 155 6.48 -11.56 3.11
C MET A 155 6.88 -10.89 1.81
N SER A 156 5.96 -10.42 0.99
CA SER A 156 6.37 -9.87 -0.30
C SER A 156 6.39 -8.35 -0.35
N PHE A 157 5.40 -7.67 0.21
CA PHE A 157 5.27 -6.24 0.08
C PHE A 157 6.20 -5.45 1.01
N LEU A 158 6.11 -5.69 2.33
CA LEU A 158 6.88 -4.94 3.32
C LEU A 158 8.38 -5.28 3.32
N ASN A 159 8.77 -6.30 2.58
CA ASN A 159 10.17 -6.70 2.41
C ASN A 159 10.76 -6.31 1.05
N SER A 160 9.99 -5.66 0.19
CA SER A 160 10.41 -5.19 -1.14
C SER A 160 10.26 -3.66 -1.23
N CYS A 161 10.79 -2.95 -0.22
CA CYS A 161 10.69 -1.50 -0.13
C CYS A 161 12.00 -0.87 0.37
N ARG A 162 12.20 0.42 0.03
CA ARG A 162 13.32 1.21 0.55
C ARG A 162 13.02 1.70 1.97
N ILE A 163 11.81 2.16 2.22
CA ILE A 163 11.35 2.68 3.52
C ILE A 163 10.09 1.91 3.93
N GLY A 164 10.10 1.39 5.14
CA GLY A 164 8.93 0.78 5.78
C GLY A 164 8.39 1.67 6.89
N ILE A 165 7.09 1.98 6.86
CA ILE A 165 6.41 2.76 7.90
C ILE A 165 5.38 1.86 8.59
N GLY A 166 5.50 1.67 9.89
CA GLY A 166 4.67 0.75 10.67
C GLY A 166 3.93 1.40 11.81
N ASN A 167 2.69 0.96 12.00
CA ASN A 167 1.90 1.28 13.18
C ASN A 167 2.40 0.48 14.38
N LEU A 168 3.05 1.13 15.35
CA LEU A 168 3.59 0.50 16.55
C LEU A 168 2.52 0.15 17.59
N ASP A 169 1.32 0.68 17.44
CA ASP A 169 0.19 0.34 18.30
C ASP A 169 -0.41 -1.03 17.95
N ASP A 170 -0.07 -1.56 16.78
CA ASP A 170 -0.49 -2.89 16.33
C ASP A 170 0.51 -3.96 16.73
N ALA A 171 0.05 -4.95 17.51
CA ALA A 171 0.90 -6.04 18.01
C ALA A 171 1.56 -6.90 16.92
N GLN A 172 1.08 -6.82 15.67
CA GLN A 172 1.67 -7.53 14.54
C GLN A 172 2.72 -6.71 13.79
N CYS A 173 2.93 -5.45 14.15
CA CYS A 173 3.87 -4.56 13.46
C CYS A 173 5.28 -5.16 13.38
N SER A 174 5.80 -5.66 14.50
CA SER A 174 7.11 -6.30 14.55
C SER A 174 7.23 -7.52 13.63
N TYR A 175 6.15 -8.30 13.52
CA TYR A 175 6.10 -9.44 12.60
C TYR A 175 6.11 -8.99 11.13
N MET A 176 5.37 -7.93 10.80
CA MET A 176 5.29 -7.41 9.43
C MET A 176 6.65 -6.94 8.91
N PHE A 177 7.50 -6.42 9.80
CA PHE A 177 8.83 -5.89 9.45
C PHE A 177 10.00 -6.74 9.96
N GLN A 178 9.87 -8.07 9.98
CA GLN A 178 10.92 -8.97 10.48
C GLN A 178 12.22 -8.89 9.69
N ARG A 179 12.18 -8.63 8.40
CA ARG A 179 13.38 -8.54 7.55
C ARG A 179 14.06 -7.18 7.69
N LYS A 180 15.40 -7.17 7.55
CA LYS A 180 16.25 -5.99 7.73
C LYS A 180 16.53 -5.23 6.41
N CYS A 181 15.67 -5.39 5.40
CA CYS A 181 15.99 -4.89 4.05
C CYS A 181 15.60 -3.43 3.79
N CYS A 182 14.94 -2.75 4.73
CA CYS A 182 14.51 -1.36 4.56
C CYS A 182 14.84 -0.49 5.79
N THR A 183 14.90 0.83 5.57
CA THR A 183 14.88 1.80 6.65
C THR A 183 13.48 1.83 7.26
N LYS A 184 13.38 1.72 8.59
CA LYS A 184 12.12 1.61 9.29
C LYS A 184 11.77 2.89 10.02
N TYR A 185 10.52 3.30 9.89
CA TYR A 185 9.89 4.37 10.65
C TYR A 185 8.67 3.80 11.35
N GLY A 186 8.41 4.28 12.56
CA GLY A 186 7.22 3.92 13.31
C GLY A 186 6.34 5.12 13.60
N PHE A 187 5.04 4.89 13.79
CA PHE A 187 4.15 5.85 14.38
C PHE A 187 3.34 5.19 15.49
N THR A 188 2.98 5.98 16.51
CA THR A 188 2.22 5.51 17.67
C THR A 188 1.35 6.62 18.24
N CYS A 189 0.24 6.25 18.85
CA CYS A 189 -0.61 7.11 19.66
C CYS A 189 -0.41 6.88 21.18
N ARG A 190 0.56 6.05 21.58
CA ARG A 190 0.88 5.75 22.97
C ARG A 190 2.00 6.64 23.44
N GLU A 191 1.82 7.26 24.61
CA GLU A 191 2.84 8.12 25.24
C GLU A 191 4.01 7.31 25.86
N GLU A 192 3.88 6.00 26.03
CA GLU A 192 4.91 5.15 26.59
C GLU A 192 5.87 4.66 25.50
N GLU A 193 7.16 4.78 25.76
CA GLU A 193 8.26 4.32 24.91
C GLU A 193 8.19 2.80 24.64
N GLY A 194 7.38 2.41 23.68
CA GLY A 194 7.35 1.08 23.14
C GLY A 194 8.56 0.83 22.25
N GLN A 195 9.72 0.52 22.84
CA GLN A 195 10.85 -0.08 22.09
C GLN A 195 10.45 -1.46 21.59
N GLU A 196 9.55 -1.54 20.63
CA GLU A 196 9.19 -2.82 20.03
C GLU A 196 10.39 -3.42 19.28
N ARG A 197 10.60 -4.73 19.49
CA ARG A 197 11.64 -5.51 18.81
C ARG A 197 11.47 -5.36 17.29
N GLY A 198 12.44 -4.77 16.62
CA GLY A 198 12.43 -4.58 15.16
C GLY A 198 12.47 -3.12 14.70
N PHE A 199 12.07 -2.18 15.55
CA PHE A 199 12.15 -0.74 15.32
C PHE A 199 13.22 -0.04 16.19
N ARG A 200 14.15 -0.82 16.79
CA ARG A 200 15.30 -0.25 17.50
C ARG A 200 16.14 0.62 16.55
N ASN A 201 16.43 1.86 16.95
CA ASN A 201 17.10 2.88 16.13
C ASN A 201 16.26 3.41 14.95
N SER A 202 14.93 3.24 14.96
CA SER A 202 14.03 3.83 13.98
C SER A 202 13.54 5.19 14.44
N HIS A 203 13.23 6.08 13.49
CA HIS A 203 12.51 7.29 13.82
C HIS A 203 11.05 6.93 14.14
N VAL A 204 10.58 7.31 15.31
CA VAL A 204 9.20 7.10 15.76
C VAL A 204 8.52 8.45 15.87
N LEU A 205 7.39 8.59 15.20
CA LEU A 205 6.51 9.74 15.34
C LEU A 205 5.41 9.40 16.34
N THR A 206 5.30 10.15 17.42
CA THR A 206 4.25 9.99 18.43
C THR A 206 3.18 11.05 18.24
N ALA A 207 1.94 10.61 18.11
CA ALA A 207 0.79 11.50 18.14
C ALA A 207 0.34 11.72 19.58
N GLU A 208 0.46 12.97 20.04
CA GLU A 208 0.17 13.38 21.40
C GLU A 208 -1.10 14.25 21.48
N LYS A 209 -1.70 14.34 22.66
CA LYS A 209 -2.85 15.24 22.95
C LYS A 209 -3.98 15.10 21.94
N ILE A 210 -4.30 13.84 21.57
CA ILE A 210 -5.36 13.57 20.61
C ILE A 210 -6.70 14.01 21.20
N SER A 211 -7.41 14.88 20.51
CA SER A 211 -8.69 15.42 20.91
C SER A 211 -9.64 15.52 19.72
N PHE A 212 -10.93 15.63 20.03
CA PHE A 212 -11.97 15.78 19.03
C PHE A 212 -12.66 17.11 19.21
N LEU A 213 -12.70 17.90 18.14
CA LEU A 213 -13.34 19.22 18.12
C LEU A 213 -14.55 19.22 17.18
N MET A 214 -15.63 19.81 17.63
CA MET A 214 -16.79 20.10 16.78
C MET A 214 -16.69 21.55 16.31
N GLU A 215 -16.52 21.76 15.02
CA GLU A 215 -16.42 23.08 14.44
C GLU A 215 -17.30 23.16 13.18
N GLY A 216 -18.23 24.14 13.14
CA GLY A 216 -19.15 24.29 12.01
C GLY A 216 -20.09 23.12 11.77
N GLY A 217 -20.31 22.24 12.77
CA GLY A 217 -21.11 21.01 12.64
C GLY A 217 -20.31 19.79 12.15
N GLU A 218 -19.02 19.97 11.88
CA GLU A 218 -18.10 18.88 11.49
C GLU A 218 -17.23 18.47 12.67
N LEU A 219 -17.03 17.15 12.82
CA LEU A 219 -16.14 16.59 13.83
C LEU A 219 -14.72 16.45 13.24
N LYS A 220 -13.76 17.09 13.88
CA LYS A 220 -12.35 17.06 13.50
C LYS A 220 -11.52 16.33 14.55
N THR A 221 -10.47 15.64 14.12
CA THR A 221 -9.44 15.11 15.01
C THR A 221 -8.27 16.09 15.06
N VAL A 222 -7.83 16.46 16.25
CA VAL A 222 -6.66 17.31 16.48
C VAL A 222 -5.64 16.55 17.29
N PHE A 223 -4.39 16.59 16.87
CA PHE A 223 -3.27 16.00 17.59
C PHE A 223 -2.00 16.81 17.39
N TYR A 224 -0.99 16.51 18.18
CA TYR A 224 0.36 17.09 18.06
C TYR A 224 1.35 15.98 17.73
N ALA A 225 2.33 16.29 16.89
CA ALA A 225 3.48 15.44 16.61
C ALA A 225 4.68 16.33 16.29
N ASP A 226 5.86 16.05 16.89
CA ASP A 226 7.07 16.88 16.78
C ASP A 226 6.78 18.38 17.02
N ASP A 227 6.06 18.69 18.09
CA ASP A 227 5.63 20.05 18.50
C ASP A 227 4.74 20.79 17.48
N ARG A 228 4.26 20.11 16.47
CA ARG A 228 3.35 20.68 15.47
C ARG A 228 1.92 20.20 15.70
N LYS A 229 0.98 21.11 15.54
CA LYS A 229 -0.47 20.82 15.57
C LYS A 229 -0.93 20.33 14.21
N TYR A 230 -1.68 19.26 14.21
CA TYR A 230 -2.35 18.71 13.04
C TYR A 230 -3.84 18.66 13.25
N GLU A 231 -4.60 18.96 12.21
CA GLU A 231 -6.06 18.87 12.18
C GLU A 231 -6.49 18.01 11.00
N LEU A 232 -7.30 17.01 11.29
CA LEU A 232 -7.88 16.12 10.28
C LEU A 232 -9.39 16.29 10.27
N ALA A 233 -9.96 16.50 9.11
CA ALA A 233 -11.42 16.51 8.88
C ALA A 233 -12.05 15.09 8.98
N LEU A 234 -11.34 14.16 9.62
CA LEU A 234 -11.77 12.77 9.81
C LEU A 234 -11.91 12.50 11.32
N PRO A 235 -13.07 12.08 11.81
CA PRO A 235 -13.25 11.75 13.21
C PRO A 235 -12.71 10.34 13.52
N GLY A 236 -12.04 10.21 14.66
CA GLY A 236 -11.72 8.92 15.25
C GLY A 236 -10.24 8.67 15.52
N LYS A 237 -9.98 7.75 16.47
CA LYS A 237 -8.63 7.30 16.83
C LYS A 237 -7.99 6.36 15.80
N PHE A 238 -8.73 5.94 14.79
CA PHE A 238 -8.35 4.88 13.85
C PHE A 238 -8.04 5.43 12.44
N ASN A 239 -8.03 6.74 12.28
CA ASN A 239 -7.75 7.39 11.01
C ASN A 239 -6.42 8.08 11.03
#